data_f0acc9cd25a82e21d21d834e0e1b8a69
#
_entry.id   f0acc9cd25a82e21d21d834e0e1b8a69
#
_cell.length_a   1.000
_cell.length_b   1.000
_cell.length_c   1.000
_cell.angle_alpha   90.00
_cell.angle_beta   90.00
_cell.angle_gamma   90.00
#
_symmetry.space_group_name_H-M   'P 1'
#
loop_
_entity.id
_entity.type
_entity.pdbx_description
1 polymer ?
#
loop_
_entity_poly.entity_id
_entity_poly.type
_entity_poly.pdbx_seq_one_letter_code
_entity_poly.pdbx_strand_id
1 'polypeptide(L)'
;MSAFSELLTNYVAKSGLTKNGLIEACQVNRSTFFQCLNGKRLPKESFFEHLLRTLQLSPGEESKLRKLYHIAQIGESVYQNRQCAKKCLETLAALSGNLIPQIYRLDGVAQLTANWASLEGDNRVFQELCHLVQAEMFLPEPKIDLFVPQEDSRFIEYLKVLYRNSGEKNVRLRQLVQFPQGRGKKTRESMEFFDSILFFLASDCMGYEAHYYYSEVDFADTVGVLYPYSVITSTGVLLMNEAMDRALFSAAPAILETCRPQFEDVLCKTKQFHTPFKGYQQTVDFTLENWEGTTMGYQYFATPCFSAYLTRELVDKYCPAGMEERFDHYFQSIMAGVFYVSFCSEAGLMDFARNGLMNEFPEGLVPPLELEDRKTVLETMLYRPPENSRLYLMDPEKTTVSDEFVFSLAKGKRIMTYRKRLPKLRMFCFQEQNLMDAFEDFFESLPESSYVLPRSEVERVLRQAIRCCEEQMTFDLSNQIG
;
A
#
# COMPACT_ATOMS: atom_id res chain seq x y z
N MET A 1 -31.27 11.93 -8.69
CA MET A 1 -31.28 10.47 -8.47
C MET A 1 -29.83 10.04 -8.32
N SER A 2 -29.53 9.00 -7.55
CA SER A 2 -28.17 8.45 -7.50
C SER A 2 -27.88 7.60 -8.73
N ALA A 3 -26.60 7.46 -9.12
CA ALA A 3 -26.20 6.59 -10.23
C ALA A 3 -26.72 5.14 -10.06
N PHE A 4 -26.79 4.67 -8.81
CA PHE A 4 -27.39 3.38 -8.47
C PHE A 4 -28.88 3.31 -8.86
N SER A 5 -29.68 4.29 -8.44
CA SER A 5 -31.14 4.28 -8.70
C SER A 5 -31.46 4.44 -10.18
N GLU A 6 -30.67 5.18 -10.93
CA GLU A 6 -30.78 5.34 -12.38
C GLU A 6 -30.50 4.02 -13.10
N LEU A 7 -29.39 3.35 -12.75
CA LEU A 7 -29.04 2.07 -13.34
C LEU A 7 -30.05 0.98 -12.98
N LEU A 8 -30.48 0.92 -11.71
CA LEU A 8 -31.52 -0.01 -11.25
C LEU A 8 -32.83 0.18 -12.03
N THR A 9 -33.27 1.42 -12.20
CA THR A 9 -34.50 1.76 -12.95
C THR A 9 -34.38 1.31 -14.42
N ASN A 10 -33.22 1.48 -15.03
CA ASN A 10 -32.96 1.02 -16.39
C ASN A 10 -33.05 -0.51 -16.50
N TYR A 11 -32.42 -1.24 -15.57
CA TYR A 11 -32.45 -2.69 -15.58
C TYR A 11 -33.87 -3.24 -15.31
N VAL A 12 -34.63 -2.64 -14.40
CA VAL A 12 -36.04 -2.96 -14.17
C VAL A 12 -36.87 -2.72 -15.44
N ALA A 13 -36.62 -1.67 -16.18
CA ALA A 13 -37.33 -1.39 -17.43
C ALA A 13 -36.97 -2.38 -18.56
N LYS A 14 -35.73 -2.83 -18.62
CA LYS A 14 -35.24 -3.80 -19.61
C LYS A 14 -35.60 -5.25 -19.32
N SER A 15 -35.90 -5.60 -18.07
CA SER A 15 -36.17 -6.99 -17.65
C SER A 15 -37.42 -7.60 -18.24
N GLY A 16 -38.31 -6.79 -18.84
CA GLY A 16 -39.62 -7.26 -19.32
C GLY A 16 -40.62 -7.65 -18.22
N LEU A 17 -40.22 -7.58 -16.96
CA LEU A 17 -41.06 -7.91 -15.81
C LEU A 17 -41.94 -6.71 -15.42
N THR A 18 -43.17 -6.99 -15.03
CA THR A 18 -44.01 -5.93 -14.47
C THR A 18 -43.53 -5.50 -13.08
N LYS A 19 -43.65 -4.21 -12.76
CA LYS A 19 -43.26 -3.71 -11.43
C LYS A 19 -44.01 -4.42 -10.29
N ASN A 20 -45.25 -4.83 -10.51
CA ASN A 20 -46.00 -5.59 -9.51
C ASN A 20 -45.44 -7.00 -9.34
N GLY A 21 -45.09 -7.69 -10.43
CA GLY A 21 -44.42 -9.00 -10.36
C GLY A 21 -43.08 -8.96 -9.63
N LEU A 22 -42.29 -7.89 -9.82
CA LEU A 22 -41.04 -7.67 -9.06
C LEU A 22 -41.28 -7.42 -7.57
N ILE A 23 -42.32 -6.67 -7.22
CA ILE A 23 -42.71 -6.40 -5.82
C ILE A 23 -43.09 -7.72 -5.12
N GLU A 24 -43.86 -8.58 -5.78
CA GLU A 24 -44.27 -9.88 -5.26
C GLU A 24 -43.08 -10.83 -5.15
N ALA A 25 -42.26 -10.95 -6.20
CA ALA A 25 -41.08 -11.83 -6.22
C ALA A 25 -40.03 -11.43 -5.15
N CYS A 26 -39.87 -10.15 -4.93
CA CYS A 26 -38.94 -9.64 -3.92
C CYS A 26 -39.54 -9.51 -2.51
N GLN A 27 -40.81 -9.82 -2.32
CA GLN A 27 -41.52 -9.75 -1.04
C GLN A 27 -41.38 -8.37 -0.34
N VAL A 28 -41.45 -7.29 -1.13
CA VAL A 28 -41.28 -5.92 -0.66
C VAL A 28 -42.59 -5.13 -0.81
N ASN A 29 -42.85 -4.18 0.08
CA ASN A 29 -44.04 -3.35 -0.11
C ASN A 29 -43.84 -2.35 -1.26
N ARG A 30 -44.94 -2.00 -1.91
CA ARG A 30 -44.98 -1.10 -3.08
C ARG A 30 -44.28 0.24 -2.82
N SER A 31 -44.50 0.85 -1.65
CA SER A 31 -43.92 2.13 -1.31
C SER A 31 -42.38 2.05 -1.25
N THR A 32 -41.83 1.04 -0.57
CA THR A 32 -40.38 0.81 -0.48
C THR A 32 -39.75 0.57 -1.86
N PHE A 33 -40.40 -0.25 -2.71
CA PHE A 33 -39.93 -0.52 -4.06
C PHE A 33 -39.79 0.78 -4.88
N PHE A 34 -40.83 1.60 -4.92
CA PHE A 34 -40.79 2.88 -5.65
C PHE A 34 -39.85 3.92 -5.01
N GLN A 35 -39.70 3.95 -3.68
CA GLN A 35 -38.72 4.82 -3.03
C GLN A 35 -37.29 4.44 -3.45
N CYS A 36 -36.99 3.16 -3.58
CA CYS A 36 -35.68 2.69 -4.05
C CYS A 36 -35.43 3.06 -5.52
N LEU A 37 -36.38 2.81 -6.42
CA LEU A 37 -36.27 3.20 -7.83
C LEU A 37 -36.08 4.71 -8.01
N ASN A 38 -36.78 5.51 -7.22
CA ASN A 38 -36.69 6.97 -7.30
C ASN A 38 -35.47 7.55 -6.54
N GLY A 39 -34.62 6.70 -5.98
CA GLY A 39 -33.43 7.12 -5.26
C GLY A 39 -33.67 7.81 -3.90
N LYS A 40 -34.90 7.73 -3.38
CA LYS A 40 -35.27 8.29 -2.06
C LYS A 40 -34.82 7.40 -0.89
N ARG A 41 -34.55 6.12 -1.17
CA ARG A 41 -34.11 5.14 -0.20
C ARG A 41 -33.22 4.10 -0.88
N LEU A 42 -32.15 3.69 -0.17
CA LEU A 42 -31.36 2.54 -0.60
C LEU A 42 -32.07 1.25 -0.18
N PRO A 43 -32.15 0.21 -1.05
CA PRO A 43 -32.72 -1.08 -0.65
C PRO A 43 -31.89 -1.70 0.47
N LYS A 44 -32.53 -2.45 1.38
CA LYS A 44 -31.82 -3.31 2.31
C LYS A 44 -31.12 -4.43 1.53
N GLU A 45 -30.04 -4.97 2.04
CA GLU A 45 -29.22 -5.98 1.38
C GLU A 45 -30.05 -7.21 0.95
N SER A 46 -30.88 -7.75 1.84
CA SER A 46 -31.78 -8.87 1.53
C SER A 46 -32.71 -8.58 0.35
N PHE A 47 -33.26 -7.37 0.30
CA PHE A 47 -34.11 -6.95 -0.83
C PHE A 47 -33.29 -6.76 -2.11
N PHE A 48 -32.08 -6.20 -2.00
CA PHE A 48 -31.17 -6.03 -3.12
C PHE A 48 -30.76 -7.38 -3.73
N GLU A 49 -30.42 -8.36 -2.91
CA GLU A 49 -30.09 -9.72 -3.37
C GLU A 49 -31.29 -10.41 -4.05
N HIS A 50 -32.51 -10.24 -3.56
CA HIS A 50 -33.71 -10.74 -4.24
C HIS A 50 -33.94 -10.06 -5.60
N LEU A 51 -33.68 -8.73 -5.68
CA LEU A 51 -33.74 -7.99 -6.94
C LEU A 51 -32.74 -8.55 -7.97
N LEU A 52 -31.50 -8.78 -7.58
CA LEU A 52 -30.48 -9.31 -8.49
C LEU A 52 -30.87 -10.68 -9.05
N ARG A 53 -31.31 -11.59 -8.18
CA ARG A 53 -31.78 -12.92 -8.60
C ARG A 53 -32.99 -12.85 -9.55
N THR A 54 -33.91 -11.93 -9.28
CA THR A 54 -35.16 -11.80 -10.07
C THR A 54 -34.90 -11.12 -11.42
N LEU A 55 -33.98 -10.16 -11.48
CA LEU A 55 -33.66 -9.41 -12.71
C LEU A 55 -32.86 -10.23 -13.74
N GLN A 56 -32.22 -11.33 -13.32
CA GLN A 56 -31.41 -12.22 -14.18
C GLN A 56 -30.40 -11.44 -15.05
N LEU A 57 -29.64 -10.53 -14.42
CA LEU A 57 -28.65 -9.72 -15.10
C LEU A 57 -27.45 -10.56 -15.58
N SER A 58 -26.81 -10.12 -16.65
CA SER A 58 -25.49 -10.68 -17.02
C SER A 58 -24.47 -10.43 -15.91
N PRO A 59 -23.39 -11.24 -15.79
CA PRO A 59 -22.38 -11.07 -14.75
C PRO A 59 -21.79 -9.65 -14.72
N GLY A 60 -21.58 -9.03 -15.88
CA GLY A 60 -21.07 -7.65 -15.98
C GLY A 60 -22.07 -6.59 -15.50
N GLU A 61 -23.36 -6.77 -15.78
CA GLU A 61 -24.42 -5.87 -15.32
C GLU A 61 -24.62 -5.99 -13.81
N GLU A 62 -24.63 -7.23 -13.29
CA GLU A 62 -24.71 -7.48 -11.86
C GLU A 62 -23.53 -6.85 -11.13
N SER A 63 -22.31 -7.07 -11.60
CA SER A 63 -21.09 -6.47 -11.01
C SER A 63 -21.18 -4.93 -10.97
N LYS A 64 -21.64 -4.31 -12.05
CA LYS A 64 -21.81 -2.86 -12.13
C LYS A 64 -22.87 -2.36 -11.14
N LEU A 65 -23.97 -3.08 -10.99
CA LEU A 65 -25.06 -2.70 -10.07
C LEU A 65 -24.63 -2.88 -8.61
N ARG A 66 -23.90 -3.97 -8.28
CA ARG A 66 -23.30 -4.21 -6.96
C ARG A 66 -22.31 -3.11 -6.59
N LYS A 67 -21.44 -2.72 -7.52
CA LYS A 67 -20.50 -1.62 -7.32
C LYS A 67 -21.23 -0.31 -6.96
N LEU A 68 -22.24 0.08 -7.73
CA LEU A 68 -23.01 1.31 -7.48
C LEU A 68 -23.84 1.24 -6.20
N TYR A 69 -24.35 0.05 -5.83
CA TYR A 69 -25.01 -0.16 -4.56
C TYR A 69 -24.06 0.06 -3.39
N HIS A 70 -22.87 -0.52 -3.45
CA HIS A 70 -21.85 -0.35 -2.42
C HIS A 70 -21.39 1.12 -2.30
N ILE A 71 -21.15 1.78 -3.43
CA ILE A 71 -20.87 3.24 -3.44
C ILE A 71 -22.00 4.03 -2.78
N ALA A 72 -23.24 3.68 -3.04
CA ALA A 72 -24.39 4.37 -2.44
C ALA A 72 -24.52 4.11 -0.93
N GLN A 73 -24.00 2.98 -0.43
CA GLN A 73 -23.97 2.66 1.00
C GLN A 73 -22.90 3.44 1.76
N ILE A 74 -21.68 3.48 1.25
CA ILE A 74 -20.53 4.01 1.99
C ILE A 74 -20.08 5.41 1.52
N GLY A 75 -20.58 5.86 0.38
CA GLY A 75 -20.13 7.10 -0.28
C GLY A 75 -18.98 6.88 -1.27
N GLU A 76 -18.97 7.69 -2.34
CA GLU A 76 -17.98 7.59 -3.43
C GLU A 76 -16.54 7.76 -2.92
N SER A 77 -16.30 8.75 -2.06
CA SER A 77 -14.96 9.04 -1.55
C SER A 77 -14.38 7.87 -0.74
N VAL A 78 -15.18 7.29 0.17
CA VAL A 78 -14.75 6.14 0.97
C VAL A 78 -14.49 4.93 0.08
N TYR A 79 -15.38 4.67 -0.89
CA TYR A 79 -15.18 3.60 -1.86
C TYR A 79 -13.87 3.75 -2.63
N GLN A 80 -13.58 4.94 -3.16
CA GLN A 80 -12.35 5.20 -3.92
C GLN A 80 -11.11 5.06 -3.04
N ASN A 81 -11.14 5.56 -1.80
CA ASN A 81 -10.02 5.41 -0.86
C ASN A 81 -9.72 3.94 -0.57
N ARG A 82 -10.76 3.11 -0.35
CA ARG A 82 -10.58 1.65 -0.15
C ARG A 82 -10.02 0.96 -1.39
N GLN A 83 -10.42 1.38 -2.60
CA GLN A 83 -9.83 0.84 -3.84
C GLN A 83 -8.36 1.27 -3.99
N CYS A 84 -8.01 2.51 -3.62
CA CYS A 84 -6.62 2.97 -3.62
C CYS A 84 -5.77 2.18 -2.59
N ALA A 85 -6.27 1.97 -1.37
CA ALA A 85 -5.56 1.17 -0.35
C ALA A 85 -5.29 -0.26 -0.84
N LYS A 86 -6.31 -0.92 -1.41
CA LYS A 86 -6.16 -2.23 -2.04
C LYS A 86 -5.10 -2.21 -3.13
N LYS A 87 -5.15 -1.23 -4.04
CA LYS A 87 -4.18 -1.08 -5.13
C LYS A 87 -2.76 -0.93 -4.59
N CYS A 88 -2.53 -0.11 -3.55
CA CYS A 88 -1.21 0.04 -2.94
C CYS A 88 -0.64 -1.29 -2.41
N LEU A 89 -1.48 -2.10 -1.75
CA LEU A 89 -1.07 -3.42 -1.26
C LEU A 89 -0.78 -4.40 -2.41
N GLU A 90 -1.55 -4.35 -3.49
CA GLU A 90 -1.31 -5.14 -4.71
C GLU A 90 -0.05 -4.67 -5.45
N THR A 91 0.23 -3.36 -5.46
CA THR A 91 1.50 -2.82 -5.99
C THR A 91 2.69 -3.35 -5.18
N LEU A 92 2.62 -3.35 -3.84
CA LEU A 92 3.65 -3.96 -2.99
C LEU A 92 3.85 -5.44 -3.29
N ALA A 93 2.78 -6.20 -3.48
CA ALA A 93 2.87 -7.61 -3.84
C ALA A 93 3.51 -7.82 -5.22
N ALA A 94 3.19 -6.96 -6.20
CA ALA A 94 3.79 -7.03 -7.54
C ALA A 94 5.28 -6.67 -7.56
N LEU A 95 5.77 -5.88 -6.60
CA LEU A 95 7.19 -5.54 -6.46
C LEU A 95 8.05 -6.72 -5.97
N SER A 96 7.42 -7.78 -5.45
CA SER A 96 8.10 -9.02 -5.01
C SER A 96 8.69 -9.82 -6.18
N GLY A 97 8.22 -9.61 -7.41
CA GLY A 97 8.74 -10.26 -8.62
C GLY A 97 9.97 -9.56 -9.19
N ASN A 98 10.81 -10.31 -9.94
CA ASN A 98 11.90 -9.73 -10.71
C ASN A 98 11.32 -8.73 -11.74
N LEU A 99 11.43 -7.46 -11.44
CA LEU A 99 11.01 -6.39 -12.33
C LEU A 99 11.90 -6.38 -13.58
N ILE A 100 11.37 -6.89 -14.70
CA ILE A 100 12.08 -6.88 -15.98
C ILE A 100 12.28 -5.43 -16.43
N PRO A 101 13.52 -4.98 -16.70
CA PRO A 101 13.76 -3.63 -17.15
C PRO A 101 13.08 -3.40 -18.52
N GLN A 102 12.13 -2.48 -18.59
CA GLN A 102 11.70 -1.93 -19.87
C GLN A 102 12.72 -0.85 -20.27
N ILE A 103 13.42 -1.06 -21.38
CA ILE A 103 14.40 -0.09 -21.87
C ILE A 103 13.64 0.99 -22.63
N TYR A 104 13.40 2.13 -21.98
CA TYR A 104 13.02 3.33 -22.69
C TYR A 104 14.31 4.11 -23.03
N ARG A 105 14.65 4.19 -24.30
CA ARG A 105 15.64 5.13 -24.80
C ARG A 105 14.89 6.29 -25.44
N LEU A 106 15.12 7.50 -24.98
CA LEU A 106 14.80 8.71 -25.74
C LEU A 106 15.90 8.88 -26.78
N ASP A 107 15.73 8.22 -27.93
CA ASP A 107 16.65 8.38 -29.04
C ASP A 107 16.32 9.70 -29.77
N GLY A 108 17.31 10.56 -29.93
CA GLY A 108 17.30 11.58 -30.97
C GLY A 108 16.89 13.01 -30.58
N VAL A 109 16.83 13.39 -29.33
CA VAL A 109 16.67 14.80 -28.97
C VAL A 109 18.02 15.44 -28.65
N ALA A 110 18.37 16.48 -29.38
CA ALA A 110 19.60 17.24 -29.16
C ALA A 110 19.59 17.87 -27.76
N GLN A 111 20.59 17.59 -26.94
CA GLN A 111 20.82 18.31 -25.69
C GLN A 111 20.83 19.81 -25.95
N LEU A 112 20.19 20.57 -25.06
CA LEU A 112 20.34 22.02 -25.06
C LEU A 112 21.81 22.35 -24.79
N THR A 113 22.47 22.90 -25.81
CA THR A 113 23.86 23.39 -25.71
C THR A 113 23.92 24.80 -25.13
N ALA A 114 22.76 25.44 -24.97
CA ALA A 114 22.66 26.80 -24.46
C ALA A 114 22.71 26.84 -22.93
N ASN A 115 23.38 27.82 -22.37
CA ASN A 115 23.38 28.05 -20.89
C ASN A 115 22.01 28.43 -20.33
N TRP A 116 21.06 28.82 -21.19
CA TRP A 116 19.66 29.08 -20.85
C TRP A 116 18.75 28.91 -22.08
N ALA A 117 17.51 28.55 -21.85
CA ALA A 117 16.48 28.43 -22.88
C ALA A 117 15.09 28.69 -22.33
N SER A 118 14.21 29.28 -23.14
CA SER A 118 12.77 29.28 -22.91
C SER A 118 12.13 28.19 -23.77
N LEU A 119 11.27 27.38 -23.14
CA LEU A 119 10.63 26.24 -23.79
C LEU A 119 9.13 26.47 -23.82
N GLU A 120 8.53 26.15 -24.96
CA GLU A 120 7.08 26.19 -25.20
C GLU A 120 6.60 24.87 -25.81
N GLY A 121 5.46 24.39 -25.30
CA GLY A 121 4.81 23.15 -25.71
C GLY A 121 5.09 22.00 -24.76
N ASP A 122 4.02 21.30 -24.36
CA ASP A 122 4.01 20.17 -23.44
C ASP A 122 5.09 19.11 -23.77
N ASN A 123 5.13 18.64 -25.01
CA ASN A 123 6.11 17.64 -25.43
C ASN A 123 7.56 18.11 -25.30
N ARG A 124 7.82 19.38 -25.60
CA ARG A 124 9.17 19.95 -25.54
C ARG A 124 9.64 20.11 -24.09
N VAL A 125 8.77 20.62 -23.23
CA VAL A 125 9.04 20.72 -21.78
C VAL A 125 9.29 19.34 -21.19
N PHE A 126 8.44 18.36 -21.51
CA PHE A 126 8.58 16.99 -21.06
C PHE A 126 9.89 16.33 -21.54
N GLN A 127 10.26 16.52 -22.81
CA GLN A 127 11.53 15.99 -23.34
C GLN A 127 12.73 16.58 -22.62
N GLU A 128 12.74 17.90 -22.37
CA GLU A 128 13.86 18.55 -21.69
C GLU A 128 13.95 18.13 -20.21
N LEU A 129 12.80 17.97 -19.55
CA LEU A 129 12.71 17.40 -18.21
C LEU A 129 13.36 16.00 -18.16
N CYS A 130 13.00 15.13 -19.10
CA CYS A 130 13.57 13.80 -19.21
C CYS A 130 15.07 13.81 -19.50
N HIS A 131 15.54 14.70 -20.38
CA HIS A 131 16.96 14.85 -20.71
C HIS A 131 17.78 15.30 -19.52
N LEU A 132 17.31 16.31 -18.80
CA LEU A 132 18.01 16.85 -17.63
C LEU A 132 18.21 15.76 -16.58
N VAL A 133 17.15 15.00 -16.27
CA VAL A 133 17.20 13.93 -15.30
C VAL A 133 18.05 12.75 -15.80
N GLN A 134 17.92 12.38 -17.08
CA GLN A 134 18.73 11.31 -17.67
C GLN A 134 20.22 11.64 -17.65
N ALA A 135 20.59 12.88 -18.02
CA ALA A 135 21.99 13.34 -18.00
C ALA A 135 22.57 13.25 -16.58
N GLU A 136 21.80 13.64 -15.56
CA GLU A 136 22.20 13.54 -14.17
C GLU A 136 22.40 12.07 -13.73
N MET A 137 21.53 11.17 -14.14
CA MET A 137 21.61 9.74 -13.79
C MET A 137 22.86 9.04 -14.37
N PHE A 138 23.51 9.58 -15.39
CA PHE A 138 24.79 9.09 -15.90
C PHE A 138 26.00 9.49 -15.06
N LEU A 139 25.86 10.48 -14.18
CA LEU A 139 26.95 10.92 -13.31
C LEU A 139 27.28 9.85 -12.25
N PRO A 140 28.49 9.89 -11.65
CA PRO A 140 28.87 8.96 -10.58
C PRO A 140 28.01 9.09 -9.31
N GLU A 141 27.64 10.33 -8.97
CA GLU A 141 26.82 10.68 -7.80
C GLU A 141 25.63 11.55 -8.24
N PRO A 142 24.57 10.95 -8.80
CA PRO A 142 23.41 11.70 -9.26
C PRO A 142 22.69 12.39 -8.08
N LYS A 143 22.32 13.68 -8.30
CA LYS A 143 21.59 14.50 -7.31
C LYS A 143 20.43 15.20 -7.99
N ILE A 144 19.22 14.80 -7.65
CA ILE A 144 18.00 15.29 -8.27
C ILE A 144 17.04 15.78 -7.19
N ASP A 145 16.67 17.04 -7.26
CA ASP A 145 15.67 17.66 -6.40
C ASP A 145 14.42 17.97 -7.26
N LEU A 146 13.30 17.39 -6.87
CA LEU A 146 12.05 17.45 -7.64
C LEU A 146 10.96 18.19 -6.86
N PHE A 147 10.32 19.12 -7.53
CA PHE A 147 9.00 19.64 -7.16
C PHE A 147 8.17 19.67 -8.44
N VAL A 148 7.40 18.61 -8.69
CA VAL A 148 6.59 18.41 -9.89
C VAL A 148 5.17 17.97 -9.49
N PRO A 149 4.16 18.19 -10.36
CA PRO A 149 2.81 17.72 -10.11
C PRO A 149 2.78 16.20 -9.91
N GLN A 150 1.94 15.72 -9.00
CA GLN A 150 1.75 14.28 -8.79
C GLN A 150 1.03 13.62 -9.98
N GLU A 151 0.27 14.38 -10.71
CA GLU A 151 -0.60 13.91 -11.79
C GLU A 151 0.16 13.58 -13.08
N ASP A 152 1.43 14.03 -13.23
CA ASP A 152 2.23 13.65 -14.39
C ASP A 152 2.78 12.24 -14.29
N SER A 153 1.90 11.26 -14.49
CA SER A 153 2.24 9.84 -14.49
C SER A 153 3.33 9.48 -15.51
N ARG A 154 3.45 10.19 -16.64
CA ARG A 154 4.46 9.95 -17.69
C ARG A 154 5.87 10.16 -17.16
N PHE A 155 6.08 11.27 -16.45
CA PHE A 155 7.40 11.58 -15.89
C PHE A 155 7.77 10.63 -14.76
N ILE A 156 6.85 10.29 -13.87
CA ILE A 156 7.08 9.32 -12.78
C ILE A 156 7.43 7.94 -13.34
N GLU A 157 6.72 7.45 -14.37
CA GLU A 157 7.05 6.17 -15.01
C GLU A 157 8.43 6.22 -15.70
N TYR A 158 8.78 7.31 -16.37
CA TYR A 158 10.11 7.49 -16.92
C TYR A 158 11.20 7.49 -15.84
N LEU A 159 10.97 8.19 -14.74
CA LEU A 159 11.88 8.24 -13.60
C LEU A 159 12.09 6.86 -12.96
N LYS A 160 11.04 6.04 -12.84
CA LYS A 160 11.13 4.65 -12.38
C LYS A 160 12.06 3.81 -13.25
N VAL A 161 11.97 3.98 -14.57
CA VAL A 161 12.83 3.28 -15.54
C VAL A 161 14.30 3.70 -15.38
N LEU A 162 14.56 4.99 -15.31
CA LEU A 162 15.91 5.52 -15.10
C LEU A 162 16.51 5.04 -13.76
N TYR A 163 15.72 5.11 -12.71
CA TYR A 163 16.13 4.69 -11.36
C TYR A 163 16.46 3.19 -11.32
N ARG A 164 15.66 2.35 -11.99
CA ARG A 164 15.93 0.91 -12.15
C ARG A 164 17.24 0.64 -12.89
N ASN A 165 17.51 1.41 -13.94
CA ASN A 165 18.69 1.28 -14.78
C ASN A 165 19.96 1.87 -14.14
N SER A 166 19.85 2.61 -13.02
CA SER A 166 21.00 3.18 -12.32
C SER A 166 21.89 2.13 -11.63
N GLY A 167 21.38 0.91 -11.45
CA GLY A 167 22.10 -0.18 -10.81
C GLY A 167 22.37 0.10 -9.33
N GLU A 168 23.60 -0.15 -8.88
CA GLU A 168 24.03 0.08 -7.49
C GLU A 168 24.49 1.51 -7.19
N LYS A 169 24.28 2.46 -8.12
CA LYS A 169 24.65 3.86 -7.89
C LYS A 169 23.87 4.43 -6.72
N ASN A 170 24.56 5.21 -5.89
CA ASN A 170 23.93 5.96 -4.81
C ASN A 170 23.26 7.22 -5.39
N VAL A 171 22.04 7.09 -5.87
CA VAL A 171 21.25 8.20 -6.40
C VAL A 171 20.61 8.95 -5.24
N ARG A 172 20.90 10.25 -5.12
CA ARG A 172 20.17 11.14 -4.21
C ARG A 172 18.99 11.77 -4.95
N LEU A 173 17.80 11.26 -4.70
CA LEU A 173 16.55 11.74 -5.27
C LEU A 173 15.65 12.26 -4.15
N ARG A 174 15.43 13.58 -4.11
CA ARG A 174 14.51 14.20 -3.14
C ARG A 174 13.30 14.77 -3.85
N GLN A 175 12.14 14.42 -3.37
CA GLN A 175 10.87 14.88 -3.93
C GLN A 175 10.08 15.68 -2.90
N LEU A 176 9.69 16.89 -3.28
CA LEU A 176 8.78 17.74 -2.54
C LEU A 176 7.37 17.59 -3.11
N VAL A 177 6.38 17.45 -2.24
CA VAL A 177 4.97 17.28 -2.61
C VAL A 177 4.10 18.21 -1.80
N GLN A 178 3.16 18.85 -2.46
CA GLN A 178 2.10 19.61 -1.82
C GLN A 178 0.85 18.74 -1.72
N PHE A 179 0.33 18.58 -0.50
CA PHE A 179 -1.01 18.02 -0.31
C PHE A 179 -2.00 19.15 0.00
N PRO A 180 -3.21 19.05 -0.53
CA PRO A 180 -4.23 20.03 -0.18
C PRO A 180 -4.64 19.88 1.29
N GLN A 181 -5.00 20.99 1.94
CA GLN A 181 -5.43 21.00 3.33
C GLN A 181 -6.87 20.50 3.49
N GLY A 182 -7.16 19.69 4.53
CA GLY A 182 -8.49 19.18 4.88
C GLY A 182 -8.61 17.66 4.84
N ARG A 183 -9.58 17.14 5.61
CA ARG A 183 -9.86 15.68 5.68
C ARG A 183 -10.86 15.25 4.61
N GLY A 184 -10.76 14.01 4.15
CA GLY A 184 -11.77 13.32 3.35
C GLY A 184 -11.52 13.33 1.85
N LYS A 185 -11.91 14.35 1.08
CA LYS A 185 -11.74 14.35 -0.40
C LYS A 185 -10.26 14.29 -0.86
N LYS A 186 -9.35 14.61 0.01
CA LYS A 186 -7.91 14.80 -0.21
C LYS A 186 -7.06 13.60 0.21
N THR A 187 -7.67 12.62 0.87
CA THR A 187 -7.03 11.34 1.23
C THR A 187 -6.53 10.57 0.01
N ARG A 188 -7.22 10.72 -1.12
CA ARG A 188 -6.87 10.07 -2.38
C ARG A 188 -5.49 10.50 -2.88
N GLU A 189 -5.14 11.76 -2.78
CA GLU A 189 -3.85 12.27 -3.26
C GLU A 189 -2.67 11.70 -2.47
N SER A 190 -2.78 11.62 -1.13
CA SER A 190 -1.78 10.95 -0.30
C SER A 190 -1.63 9.47 -0.66
N MET A 191 -2.73 8.78 -0.97
CA MET A 191 -2.73 7.37 -1.38
C MET A 191 -2.11 7.17 -2.76
N GLU A 192 -2.45 8.01 -3.74
CA GLU A 192 -1.87 7.96 -5.09
C GLU A 192 -0.38 8.28 -5.06
N PHE A 193 0.03 9.24 -4.23
CA PHE A 193 1.43 9.52 -4.01
C PHE A 193 2.15 8.34 -3.37
N PHE A 194 1.59 7.75 -2.32
CA PHE A 194 2.15 6.56 -1.70
C PHE A 194 2.35 5.43 -2.71
N ASP A 195 1.34 5.10 -3.52
CA ASP A 195 1.43 4.09 -4.58
C ASP A 195 2.56 4.41 -5.58
N SER A 196 2.70 5.68 -5.97
CA SER A 196 3.71 6.12 -6.94
C SER A 196 5.15 5.94 -6.46
N ILE A 197 5.40 6.09 -5.15
CA ILE A 197 6.74 6.01 -4.57
C ILE A 197 7.14 4.62 -4.09
N LEU A 198 6.21 3.68 -3.97
CA LEU A 198 6.49 2.30 -3.51
C LEU A 198 7.62 1.66 -4.33
N PHE A 199 7.67 1.93 -5.63
CA PHE A 199 8.73 1.47 -6.50
C PHE A 199 10.12 1.96 -6.05
N PHE A 200 10.26 3.26 -5.73
CA PHE A 200 11.54 3.83 -5.31
C PHE A 200 11.97 3.29 -3.95
N LEU A 201 11.00 3.07 -3.05
CA LEU A 201 11.24 2.50 -1.73
C LEU A 201 11.66 1.02 -1.81
N ALA A 202 11.02 0.25 -2.70
CA ALA A 202 11.36 -1.16 -2.90
C ALA A 202 12.66 -1.37 -3.69
N SER A 203 13.13 -0.36 -4.44
CA SER A 203 14.32 -0.45 -5.29
C SER A 203 15.61 -0.51 -4.47
N ASP A 204 16.63 -1.14 -5.03
CA ASP A 204 17.94 -1.30 -4.38
C ASP A 204 18.79 -0.02 -4.34
N CYS A 205 18.37 1.04 -5.03
CA CYS A 205 19.05 2.33 -5.02
C CYS A 205 18.72 3.09 -3.72
N MET A 206 19.72 3.30 -2.89
CA MET A 206 19.58 4.06 -1.63
C MET A 206 19.59 5.55 -1.93
N GLY A 207 18.70 6.34 -1.32
CA GLY A 207 18.76 7.79 -1.39
C GLY A 207 17.48 8.51 -1.85
N TYR A 208 16.34 7.79 -2.01
CA TYR A 208 15.06 8.44 -2.22
C TYR A 208 14.51 9.01 -0.91
N GLU A 209 14.14 10.29 -0.94
CA GLU A 209 13.53 11.01 0.18
C GLU A 209 12.32 11.80 -0.33
N ALA A 210 11.15 11.57 0.25
CA ALA A 210 9.95 12.34 -0.02
C ALA A 210 9.61 13.25 1.15
N HIS A 211 9.30 14.50 0.83
CA HIS A 211 8.89 15.53 1.77
C HIS A 211 7.54 16.10 1.36
N TYR A 212 6.71 16.50 2.33
CA TYR A 212 5.40 17.06 2.06
C TYR A 212 5.04 18.23 2.98
N TYR A 213 4.11 19.04 2.51
CA TYR A 213 3.44 20.05 3.30
C TYR A 213 1.97 20.15 2.89
N TYR A 214 1.14 20.67 3.78
CA TYR A 214 -0.26 20.97 3.46
C TYR A 214 -0.41 22.42 3.08
N SER A 215 -1.18 22.70 2.03
CA SER A 215 -1.50 24.06 1.61
C SER A 215 -3.01 24.20 1.36
N GLU A 216 -3.60 25.32 1.80
CA GLU A 216 -4.96 25.69 1.43
C GLU A 216 -5.03 26.27 0.02
N VAL A 217 -3.90 26.75 -0.46
CA VAL A 217 -3.78 27.45 -1.73
C VAL A 217 -3.34 26.45 -2.78
N ASP A 218 -4.21 26.20 -3.74
CA ASP A 218 -3.81 25.60 -4.99
C ASP A 218 -2.95 26.60 -5.75
N PHE A 219 -1.84 26.20 -6.37
CA PHE A 219 -1.05 27.10 -7.19
C PHE A 219 -1.87 27.65 -8.36
N ALA A 220 -2.86 26.89 -8.84
CA ALA A 220 -3.83 27.35 -9.83
C ALA A 220 -4.59 28.62 -9.39
N ASP A 221 -4.90 28.74 -8.09
CA ASP A 221 -5.60 29.88 -7.55
C ASP A 221 -4.67 31.04 -7.16
N THR A 222 -3.34 30.84 -7.25
CA THR A 222 -2.36 31.84 -6.82
C THR A 222 -1.95 32.73 -8.00
N VAL A 223 -2.63 33.83 -8.15
CA VAL A 223 -2.23 34.89 -9.09
C VAL A 223 -0.84 35.40 -8.69
N GLY A 224 0.17 35.07 -9.53
CA GLY A 224 1.53 35.58 -9.34
C GLY A 224 2.65 34.55 -9.23
N VAL A 225 2.34 33.26 -9.10
CA VAL A 225 3.36 32.20 -9.21
C VAL A 225 3.48 31.74 -10.67
N LEU A 226 4.47 32.23 -11.38
CA LEU A 226 4.66 31.93 -12.80
C LEU A 226 5.23 30.54 -13.07
N TYR A 227 6.10 30.05 -12.19
CA TYR A 227 6.81 28.78 -12.31
C TYR A 227 6.81 28.06 -10.96
N PRO A 228 5.70 27.40 -10.57
CA PRO A 228 5.59 26.72 -9.28
C PRO A 228 6.42 25.44 -9.21
N TYR A 229 6.69 24.81 -10.33
CA TYR A 229 7.39 23.54 -10.37
C TYR A 229 8.85 23.69 -10.78
N SER A 230 9.70 22.81 -10.23
CA SER A 230 11.13 22.85 -10.51
C SER A 230 11.77 21.47 -10.45
N VAL A 231 12.78 21.28 -11.29
CA VAL A 231 13.74 20.17 -11.22
C VAL A 231 15.13 20.74 -11.18
N ILE A 232 15.89 20.39 -10.16
CA ILE A 232 17.25 20.87 -9.92
C ILE A 232 18.16 19.66 -9.91
N THR A 233 19.18 19.70 -10.78
CA THR A 233 20.22 18.68 -10.88
C THR A 233 21.60 19.28 -10.56
N SER A 234 22.68 18.51 -10.66
CA SER A 234 24.03 19.05 -10.52
C SER A 234 24.42 19.95 -11.71
N THR A 235 23.78 19.75 -12.86
CA THR A 235 24.14 20.37 -14.15
C THR A 235 23.15 21.41 -14.65
N GLY A 236 21.94 21.50 -14.10
CA GLY A 236 20.92 22.44 -14.58
C GLY A 236 19.70 22.54 -13.68
N VAL A 237 18.92 23.57 -13.98
CA VAL A 237 17.60 23.85 -13.35
C VAL A 237 16.57 23.98 -14.45
N LEU A 238 15.42 23.34 -14.27
CA LEU A 238 14.22 23.52 -15.09
C LEU A 238 13.11 24.05 -14.20
N LEU A 239 12.62 25.26 -14.50
CA LEU A 239 11.47 25.89 -13.84
C LEU A 239 10.27 25.79 -14.78
N MET A 240 9.14 25.26 -14.28
CA MET A 240 7.98 24.95 -15.11
C MET A 240 6.72 25.63 -14.58
N ASN A 241 5.88 26.10 -15.49
CA ASN A 241 4.56 26.61 -15.12
C ASN A 241 3.63 25.47 -14.69
N GLU A 242 2.46 25.84 -14.18
CA GLU A 242 1.48 24.89 -13.66
C GLU A 242 1.03 23.84 -14.70
N ALA A 243 0.77 24.27 -15.93
CA ALA A 243 0.34 23.39 -17.03
C ALA A 243 1.46 22.52 -17.61
N MET A 244 2.72 22.70 -17.16
CA MET A 244 3.91 22.00 -17.69
C MET A 244 4.12 22.18 -19.22
N ASP A 245 3.57 23.24 -19.80
CA ASP A 245 3.67 23.57 -21.22
C ASP A 245 4.64 24.73 -21.52
N ARG A 246 5.15 25.40 -20.47
CA ARG A 246 6.19 26.43 -20.54
C ARG A 246 7.23 26.21 -19.47
N ALA A 247 8.50 26.38 -19.86
CA ALA A 247 9.59 26.23 -18.91
C ALA A 247 10.77 27.17 -19.21
N LEU A 248 11.55 27.42 -18.17
CA LEU A 248 12.84 28.09 -18.25
C LEU A 248 13.92 27.09 -17.82
N PHE A 249 14.86 26.83 -18.73
CA PHE A 249 16.04 26.03 -18.45
C PHE A 249 17.25 26.93 -18.21
N SER A 250 18.09 26.58 -17.23
CA SER A 250 19.39 27.22 -17.06
C SER A 250 20.44 26.24 -16.55
N ALA A 251 21.62 26.26 -17.18
CA ALA A 251 22.83 25.58 -16.72
C ALA A 251 23.86 26.56 -16.09
N ALA A 252 23.48 27.83 -15.89
CA ALA A 252 24.36 28.84 -15.33
C ALA A 252 24.66 28.56 -13.85
N PRO A 253 25.94 28.51 -13.41
CA PRO A 253 26.29 28.24 -12.02
C PRO A 253 25.61 29.17 -11.01
N ALA A 254 25.50 30.45 -11.33
CA ALA A 254 24.87 31.46 -10.45
C ALA A 254 23.38 31.15 -10.19
N ILE A 255 22.65 30.57 -11.16
CA ILE A 255 21.27 30.16 -10.99
C ILE A 255 21.19 28.90 -10.11
N LEU A 256 22.06 27.93 -10.33
CA LEU A 256 22.17 26.74 -9.50
C LEU A 256 22.47 27.07 -8.04
N GLU A 257 23.44 28.00 -7.81
CA GLU A 257 23.82 28.49 -6.48
C GLU A 257 22.67 29.23 -5.76
N THR A 258 21.73 29.77 -6.51
CA THR A 258 20.53 30.42 -5.97
C THR A 258 19.40 29.40 -5.69
N CYS A 259 19.11 28.51 -6.63
CA CYS A 259 17.98 27.60 -6.55
C CYS A 259 18.15 26.49 -5.49
N ARG A 260 19.39 25.95 -5.35
CA ARG A 260 19.64 24.88 -4.36
C ARG A 260 19.41 25.31 -2.91
N PRO A 261 19.96 26.43 -2.41
CA PRO A 261 19.66 26.90 -1.07
C PRO A 261 18.16 27.17 -0.84
N GLN A 262 17.47 27.72 -1.85
CA GLN A 262 16.03 27.94 -1.77
C GLN A 262 15.26 26.62 -1.63
N PHE A 263 15.65 25.58 -2.36
CA PHE A 263 15.03 24.27 -2.20
C PHE A 263 15.29 23.67 -0.81
N GLU A 264 16.52 23.79 -0.28
CA GLU A 264 16.85 23.39 1.10
C GLU A 264 16.02 24.15 2.13
N ASP A 265 15.86 25.45 1.97
CA ASP A 265 15.04 26.29 2.87
C ASP A 265 13.56 25.85 2.88
N VAL A 266 13.05 25.38 1.74
CA VAL A 266 11.70 24.82 1.64
C VAL A 266 11.66 23.45 2.34
N LEU A 267 12.59 22.56 2.04
CA LEU A 267 12.64 21.24 2.68
C LEU A 267 12.70 21.31 4.21
N CYS A 268 13.48 22.24 4.77
CA CYS A 268 13.58 22.43 6.22
C CYS A 268 12.24 22.81 6.89
N LYS A 269 11.27 23.32 6.12
CA LYS A 269 9.93 23.70 6.59
C LYS A 269 8.88 22.62 6.35
N THR A 270 9.24 21.54 5.69
CA THR A 270 8.34 20.44 5.30
C THR A 270 8.49 19.25 6.24
N LYS A 271 7.54 18.33 6.16
CA LYS A 271 7.59 17.05 6.87
C LYS A 271 8.12 15.96 5.96
N GLN A 272 8.92 15.07 6.49
CA GLN A 272 9.32 13.87 5.78
C GLN A 272 8.13 12.92 5.65
N PHE A 273 7.86 12.42 4.43
CA PHE A 273 6.73 11.54 4.16
C PHE A 273 6.96 10.13 4.69
N HIS A 274 8.21 9.66 4.60
CA HIS A 274 8.63 8.38 5.14
C HIS A 274 9.97 8.50 5.85
N THR A 275 10.13 7.73 6.92
CA THR A 275 11.41 7.61 7.64
C THR A 275 12.04 6.27 7.25
N PRO A 276 13.21 6.27 6.57
CA PRO A 276 13.93 5.04 6.27
C PRO A 276 14.73 4.60 7.50
N PHE A 277 14.69 3.31 7.81
CA PHE A 277 15.56 2.69 8.79
C PHE A 277 16.75 2.04 8.06
N LYS A 278 17.95 2.43 8.48
CA LYS A 278 19.21 1.98 7.85
C LYS A 278 19.90 0.98 8.76
N GLY A 279 19.98 -0.25 8.28
CA GLY A 279 20.71 -1.30 8.97
C GLY A 279 19.84 -2.18 9.87
N TYR A 280 20.42 -3.34 10.17
CA TYR A 280 19.73 -4.43 10.86
C TYR A 280 19.30 -4.03 12.29
N GLN A 281 20.20 -3.41 13.06
CA GLN A 281 19.92 -3.06 14.46
C GLN A 281 18.75 -2.07 14.59
N GLN A 282 18.74 -1.00 13.79
CA GLN A 282 17.64 -0.03 13.83
C GLN A 282 16.30 -0.66 13.45
N THR A 283 16.30 -1.61 12.51
CA THR A 283 15.09 -2.32 12.11
C THR A 283 14.59 -3.22 13.23
N VAL A 284 15.49 -3.96 13.91
CA VAL A 284 15.15 -4.77 15.07
C VAL A 284 14.59 -3.90 16.20
N ASP A 285 15.27 -2.83 16.55
CA ASP A 285 14.85 -1.92 17.61
C ASP A 285 13.43 -1.40 17.34
N PHE A 286 13.21 -0.89 16.14
CA PHE A 286 11.92 -0.37 15.74
C PHE A 286 10.82 -1.45 15.70
N THR A 287 11.13 -2.66 15.22
CA THR A 287 10.17 -3.76 15.17
C THR A 287 9.68 -4.11 16.58
N LEU A 288 10.60 -4.19 17.54
CA LEU A 288 10.28 -4.53 18.91
C LEU A 288 9.48 -3.43 19.65
N GLU A 289 9.68 -2.16 19.26
CA GLU A 289 9.03 -1.00 19.88
C GLU A 289 7.75 -0.55 19.13
N ASN A 290 7.47 -1.12 17.97
CA ASN A 290 6.39 -0.64 17.08
C ASN A 290 5.00 -0.66 17.75
N TRP A 291 4.73 -1.65 18.58
CA TRP A 291 3.43 -1.88 19.20
C TRP A 291 3.24 -1.19 20.54
N GLU A 292 4.29 -0.63 21.12
CA GLU A 292 4.22 0.04 22.41
C GLU A 292 3.16 1.16 22.41
N GLY A 293 2.25 1.12 23.40
CA GLY A 293 1.16 2.10 23.56
C GLY A 293 0.16 2.14 22.38
N THR A 294 0.07 1.09 21.55
CA THR A 294 -0.95 0.88 20.53
C THR A 294 -2.05 -0.02 21.10
N THR A 295 -3.31 0.30 20.81
CA THR A 295 -4.46 -0.53 21.24
C THR A 295 -4.90 -1.50 20.15
N MET A 296 -4.59 -1.22 18.88
CA MET A 296 -4.99 -2.04 17.75
C MET A 296 -3.91 -2.04 16.67
N GLY A 297 -3.61 -3.23 16.15
CA GLY A 297 -2.64 -3.45 15.09
C GLY A 297 -3.21 -4.27 13.95
N TYR A 298 -2.81 -3.95 12.73
CA TYR A 298 -3.15 -4.70 11.52
C TYR A 298 -1.88 -5.16 10.83
N GLN A 299 -1.90 -6.38 10.29
CA GLN A 299 -0.85 -6.89 9.41
C GLN A 299 -1.47 -7.47 8.15
N TYR A 300 -0.90 -7.10 7.01
CA TYR A 300 -1.23 -7.64 5.69
C TYR A 300 0.04 -8.23 5.08
N PHE A 301 0.15 -9.55 5.11
CA PHE A 301 1.33 -10.27 4.65
C PHE A 301 1.00 -11.75 4.43
N ALA A 302 1.80 -12.46 3.62
CA ALA A 302 1.56 -13.88 3.34
C ALA A 302 1.41 -14.74 4.60
N THR A 303 2.24 -14.50 5.63
CA THR A 303 2.10 -15.16 6.94
C THR A 303 1.44 -14.24 7.97
N PRO A 304 0.65 -14.77 8.92
CA PRO A 304 0.15 -13.97 10.04
C PRO A 304 1.28 -13.58 11.00
N CYS A 305 0.99 -12.69 11.95
CA CYS A 305 1.84 -12.49 13.12
C CYS A 305 1.68 -13.67 14.07
N PHE A 306 2.67 -14.53 14.15
CA PHE A 306 2.67 -15.69 15.04
C PHE A 306 2.93 -15.31 16.50
N SER A 307 3.56 -14.18 16.76
CA SER A 307 3.89 -13.69 18.11
C SER A 307 2.69 -13.67 19.06
N ALA A 308 1.49 -13.36 18.52
CA ALA A 308 0.25 -13.36 19.31
C ALA A 308 -0.19 -14.77 19.80
N TYR A 309 0.39 -15.84 19.24
CA TYR A 309 0.01 -17.23 19.49
C TYR A 309 1.10 -18.03 20.21
N LEU A 310 2.25 -17.41 20.53
CA LEU A 310 3.32 -18.07 21.26
C LEU A 310 2.97 -18.21 22.74
N THR A 311 3.34 -19.36 23.32
CA THR A 311 3.36 -19.54 24.78
C THR A 311 4.61 -18.90 25.38
N ARG A 312 4.61 -18.64 26.68
CA ARG A 312 5.78 -18.11 27.39
C ARG A 312 7.03 -18.98 27.17
N GLU A 313 6.85 -20.30 27.21
CA GLU A 313 7.94 -21.27 27.00
C GLU A 313 8.55 -21.14 25.62
N LEU A 314 7.74 -20.94 24.57
CA LEU A 314 8.22 -20.71 23.22
C LEU A 314 8.93 -19.35 23.08
N VAL A 315 8.42 -18.32 23.73
CA VAL A 315 9.09 -17.01 23.76
C VAL A 315 10.48 -17.15 24.35
N ASP A 316 10.61 -17.81 25.52
CA ASP A 316 11.88 -18.02 26.19
C ASP A 316 12.83 -18.91 25.37
N LYS A 317 12.31 -19.97 24.70
CA LYS A 317 13.10 -20.87 23.84
C LYS A 317 13.70 -20.19 22.61
N TYR A 318 12.96 -19.28 21.98
CA TYR A 318 13.35 -18.65 20.72
C TYR A 318 13.86 -17.21 20.85
N CYS A 319 13.96 -16.71 22.08
CA CYS A 319 14.52 -15.40 22.35
C CYS A 319 16.01 -15.35 21.95
N PRO A 320 16.44 -14.37 21.14
CA PRO A 320 17.85 -14.19 20.82
C PRO A 320 18.67 -13.85 22.08
N ALA A 321 19.85 -14.46 22.21
CA ALA A 321 20.73 -14.22 23.35
C ALA A 321 21.08 -12.74 23.49
N GLY A 322 20.94 -12.20 24.69
CA GLY A 322 21.18 -10.80 25.03
C GLY A 322 20.04 -9.84 24.65
N MET A 323 18.88 -10.38 24.28
CA MET A 323 17.68 -9.58 23.95
C MET A 323 16.47 -9.91 24.84
N GLU A 324 16.70 -10.62 25.95
CA GLU A 324 15.66 -11.21 26.81
C GLU A 324 14.68 -10.13 27.32
N GLU A 325 15.18 -9.02 27.84
CA GLU A 325 14.36 -7.92 28.37
C GLU A 325 13.53 -7.25 27.26
N ARG A 326 14.11 -7.05 26.09
CA ARG A 326 13.44 -6.41 24.94
C ARG A 326 12.38 -7.29 24.33
N PHE A 327 12.67 -8.60 24.17
CA PHE A 327 11.71 -9.58 23.70
C PHE A 327 10.54 -9.72 24.68
N ASP A 328 10.83 -9.78 25.98
CA ASP A 328 9.80 -9.83 27.02
C ASP A 328 8.87 -8.60 26.93
N HIS A 329 9.44 -7.41 26.83
CA HIS A 329 8.69 -6.17 26.65
C HIS A 329 7.81 -6.18 25.39
N TYR A 330 8.36 -6.62 24.26
CA TYR A 330 7.62 -6.76 23.00
C TYR A 330 6.43 -7.71 23.13
N PHE A 331 6.66 -8.91 23.67
CA PHE A 331 5.58 -9.89 23.85
C PHE A 331 4.54 -9.44 24.87
N GLN A 332 4.95 -8.81 25.95
CA GLN A 332 4.01 -8.22 26.90
C GLN A 332 3.15 -7.14 26.24
N SER A 333 3.72 -6.31 25.38
CA SER A 333 2.99 -5.29 24.64
C SER A 333 1.94 -5.90 23.71
N ILE A 334 2.27 -6.98 23.01
CA ILE A 334 1.33 -7.69 22.12
C ILE A 334 0.26 -8.44 22.93
N MET A 335 0.64 -9.16 23.98
CA MET A 335 -0.27 -10.02 24.71
C MET A 335 -1.22 -9.26 25.66
N ALA A 336 -0.77 -8.14 26.22
CA ALA A 336 -1.49 -7.44 27.27
C ALA A 336 -2.36 -6.25 26.80
N GLY A 337 -2.16 -5.73 25.59
CA GLY A 337 -2.77 -4.46 25.24
C GLY A 337 -3.19 -4.27 23.78
N VAL A 338 -2.64 -5.01 22.82
CA VAL A 338 -2.92 -4.80 21.40
C VAL A 338 -3.96 -5.81 20.92
N PHE A 339 -5.05 -5.31 20.35
CA PHE A 339 -5.94 -6.15 19.55
C PHE A 339 -5.32 -6.31 18.15
N TYR A 340 -4.87 -7.53 17.83
CA TYR A 340 -4.09 -7.79 16.62
C TYR A 340 -4.91 -8.48 15.54
N VAL A 341 -4.91 -7.92 14.34
CA VAL A 341 -5.64 -8.46 13.19
C VAL A 341 -4.65 -8.80 12.07
N SER A 342 -4.58 -10.08 11.71
CA SER A 342 -3.74 -10.56 10.61
C SER A 342 -4.60 -10.92 9.41
N PHE A 343 -4.26 -10.35 8.25
CA PHE A 343 -4.77 -10.72 6.94
C PHE A 343 -3.65 -11.44 6.19
N CYS A 344 -3.83 -12.74 5.94
CA CYS A 344 -2.77 -13.57 5.36
C CYS A 344 -3.28 -14.48 4.23
N SER A 345 -2.40 -15.28 3.66
CA SER A 345 -2.70 -16.24 2.59
C SER A 345 -2.64 -17.68 3.10
N GLU A 346 -3.37 -18.59 2.43
CA GLU A 346 -3.24 -20.04 2.61
C GLU A 346 -1.80 -20.51 2.38
N ALA A 347 -1.18 -20.01 1.29
CA ALA A 347 0.21 -20.34 0.95
C ALA A 347 1.19 -19.99 2.08
N GLY A 348 1.03 -18.83 2.73
CA GLY A 348 1.90 -18.39 3.82
C GLY A 348 1.75 -19.26 5.08
N LEU A 349 0.53 -19.69 5.43
CA LEU A 349 0.33 -20.63 6.55
C LEU A 349 0.97 -21.99 6.26
N MET A 350 0.82 -22.49 5.04
CA MET A 350 1.46 -23.75 4.62
C MET A 350 2.99 -23.65 4.56
N ASP A 351 3.51 -22.48 4.19
CA ASP A 351 4.97 -22.23 4.19
C ASP A 351 5.52 -22.23 5.63
N PHE A 352 4.84 -21.59 6.56
CA PHE A 352 5.21 -21.67 7.99
C PHE A 352 5.20 -23.11 8.51
N ALA A 353 4.18 -23.91 8.18
CA ALA A 353 4.13 -25.31 8.60
C ALA A 353 5.35 -26.10 8.11
N ARG A 354 5.86 -25.79 6.89
CA ARG A 354 7.02 -26.46 6.31
C ARG A 354 8.36 -25.99 6.87
N ASN A 355 8.54 -24.68 7.06
CA ASN A 355 9.86 -24.09 7.36
C ASN A 355 10.00 -23.46 8.74
N GLY A 356 8.89 -23.13 9.43
CA GLY A 356 8.89 -22.57 10.78
C GLY A 356 9.35 -21.10 10.90
N LEU A 357 9.43 -20.37 9.79
CA LEU A 357 9.91 -19.00 9.79
C LEU A 357 8.84 -18.01 10.28
N MET A 358 9.18 -17.23 11.29
CA MET A 358 8.37 -16.13 11.81
C MET A 358 8.72 -14.83 11.06
N ASN A 359 7.94 -14.54 10.03
CA ASN A 359 8.24 -13.47 9.08
C ASN A 359 7.94 -12.04 9.60
N GLU A 360 7.32 -11.90 10.76
CA GLU A 360 7.16 -10.63 11.47
C GLU A 360 8.47 -10.09 12.05
N PHE A 361 9.50 -10.90 12.12
CA PHE A 361 10.84 -10.50 12.52
C PHE A 361 11.78 -10.39 11.31
N PRO A 362 12.78 -9.49 11.38
CA PRO A 362 13.86 -9.46 10.40
C PRO A 362 14.54 -10.84 10.29
N GLU A 363 14.89 -11.22 9.07
CA GLU A 363 15.55 -12.50 8.80
C GLU A 363 16.80 -12.69 9.66
N GLY A 364 16.92 -13.85 10.30
CA GLY A 364 18.03 -14.21 11.18
C GLY A 364 17.91 -13.70 12.62
N LEU A 365 16.87 -12.94 12.99
CA LEU A 365 16.66 -12.53 14.38
C LEU A 365 16.13 -13.69 15.23
N VAL A 366 15.11 -14.38 14.74
CA VAL A 366 14.54 -15.55 15.39
C VAL A 366 14.80 -16.78 14.51
N PRO A 367 15.36 -17.87 15.06
CA PRO A 367 15.56 -19.09 14.29
C PRO A 367 14.20 -19.74 13.91
N PRO A 368 14.16 -20.57 12.85
CA PRO A 368 12.96 -21.30 12.50
C PRO A 368 12.48 -22.16 13.67
N LEU A 369 11.17 -22.17 13.92
CA LEU A 369 10.58 -23.03 14.96
C LEU A 369 10.74 -24.51 14.61
N GLU A 370 10.99 -25.33 15.62
CA GLU A 370 10.99 -26.78 15.48
C GLU A 370 9.59 -27.32 15.14
N LEU A 371 9.51 -28.50 14.55
CA LEU A 371 8.23 -29.06 14.08
C LEU A 371 7.13 -29.15 15.13
N GLU A 372 7.48 -29.61 16.34
CA GLU A 372 6.53 -29.70 17.47
C GLU A 372 6.02 -28.31 17.88
N ASP A 373 6.90 -27.31 17.87
CA ASP A 373 6.55 -25.95 18.25
C ASP A 373 5.69 -25.28 17.18
N ARG A 374 5.95 -25.53 15.87
CA ARG A 374 5.06 -25.10 14.78
C ARG A 374 3.67 -25.64 14.95
N LYS A 375 3.56 -26.94 15.23
CA LYS A 375 2.29 -27.61 15.50
C LYS A 375 1.58 -26.95 16.69
N THR A 376 2.28 -26.73 17.79
CA THR A 376 1.74 -26.07 19.00
C THR A 376 1.17 -24.68 18.69
N VAL A 377 1.88 -23.88 17.90
CA VAL A 377 1.41 -22.54 17.48
C VAL A 377 0.14 -22.66 16.61
N LEU A 378 0.14 -23.55 15.61
CA LEU A 378 -1.01 -23.77 14.73
C LEU A 378 -2.24 -24.32 15.48
N GLU A 379 -2.03 -25.21 16.45
CA GLU A 379 -3.09 -25.70 17.34
C GLU A 379 -3.65 -24.60 18.24
N THR A 380 -2.80 -23.71 18.73
CA THR A 380 -3.23 -22.52 19.50
C THR A 380 -4.10 -21.62 18.63
N MET A 381 -3.71 -21.37 17.38
CA MET A 381 -4.49 -20.57 16.42
C MET A 381 -5.87 -21.19 16.15
N LEU A 382 -5.95 -22.53 16.07
CA LEU A 382 -7.18 -23.24 15.73
C LEU A 382 -8.11 -23.43 16.94
N TYR A 383 -7.56 -23.91 18.07
CA TYR A 383 -8.37 -24.40 19.18
C TYR A 383 -8.46 -23.43 20.36
N ARG A 384 -7.47 -22.55 20.52
CA ARG A 384 -7.36 -21.63 21.66
C ARG A 384 -6.83 -20.26 21.25
N PRO A 385 -7.43 -19.62 20.18
CA PRO A 385 -6.96 -18.32 19.76
C PRO A 385 -7.13 -17.29 20.89
N PRO A 386 -6.15 -16.43 21.13
CA PRO A 386 -6.25 -15.34 22.10
C PRO A 386 -7.44 -14.42 21.78
N GLU A 387 -8.09 -13.88 22.81
CA GLU A 387 -9.25 -13.00 22.65
C GLU A 387 -8.90 -11.71 21.91
N ASN A 388 -7.67 -11.24 22.06
CA ASN A 388 -7.14 -10.04 21.41
C ASN A 388 -6.53 -10.30 20.03
N SER A 389 -6.74 -11.46 19.42
CA SER A 389 -6.22 -11.81 18.10
C SER A 389 -7.32 -12.24 17.14
N ARG A 390 -7.20 -11.82 15.88
CA ARG A 390 -8.06 -12.26 14.77
C ARG A 390 -7.23 -12.60 13.56
N LEU A 391 -7.58 -13.71 12.92
CA LEU A 391 -6.96 -14.21 11.70
C LEU A 391 -7.97 -14.27 10.58
N TYR A 392 -7.62 -13.69 9.44
CA TYR A 392 -8.40 -13.73 8.21
C TYR A 392 -7.55 -14.24 7.05
N LEU A 393 -8.11 -15.13 6.24
CA LEU A 393 -7.51 -15.54 4.98
C LEU A 393 -8.05 -14.69 3.84
N MET A 394 -7.14 -14.16 3.04
CA MET A 394 -7.48 -13.39 1.86
C MET A 394 -7.85 -14.32 0.70
N ASP A 395 -8.86 -13.94 -0.09
CA ASP A 395 -9.29 -14.66 -1.28
C ASP A 395 -8.29 -14.42 -2.42
N PRO A 396 -7.54 -15.44 -2.86
CA PRO A 396 -6.49 -15.28 -3.89
C PRO A 396 -7.04 -14.94 -5.27
N GLU A 397 -8.34 -15.17 -5.52
CA GLU A 397 -8.99 -14.79 -6.78
C GLU A 397 -9.33 -13.28 -6.85
N LYS A 398 -9.36 -12.60 -5.70
CA LYS A 398 -9.80 -11.19 -5.60
C LYS A 398 -8.72 -10.23 -5.18
N THR A 399 -7.65 -10.74 -4.55
CA THR A 399 -6.57 -9.90 -4.05
C THR A 399 -5.26 -10.69 -3.93
N THR A 400 -4.14 -9.99 -4.05
CA THR A 400 -2.80 -10.57 -3.92
C THR A 400 -2.16 -10.08 -2.63
N VAL A 401 -1.62 -11.02 -1.85
CA VAL A 401 -0.88 -10.73 -0.61
C VAL A 401 0.61 -10.91 -0.89
N SER A 402 1.43 -9.93 -0.50
CA SER A 402 2.88 -10.01 -0.68
C SER A 402 3.49 -11.10 0.19
N ASP A 403 4.45 -11.84 -0.36
CA ASP A 403 5.32 -12.80 0.34
C ASP A 403 6.72 -12.23 0.67
N GLU A 404 6.99 -11.02 0.22
CA GLU A 404 8.29 -10.35 0.39
C GLU A 404 8.17 -9.07 1.24
N PHE A 405 7.10 -8.28 1.05
CA PHE A 405 6.89 -7.02 1.78
C PHE A 405 5.82 -7.19 2.86
N VAL A 406 6.23 -7.04 4.10
CA VAL A 406 5.29 -6.94 5.23
C VAL A 406 4.71 -5.55 5.27
N PHE A 407 3.40 -5.44 5.41
CA PHE A 407 2.70 -4.18 5.67
C PHE A 407 2.01 -4.28 7.03
N SER A 408 2.34 -3.37 7.93
CA SER A 408 1.76 -3.31 9.27
C SER A 408 1.27 -1.89 9.57
N LEU A 409 0.17 -1.80 10.30
CA LEU A 409 -0.40 -0.53 10.74
C LEU A 409 -0.68 -0.59 12.24
N ALA A 410 -0.03 0.28 12.99
CA ALA A 410 -0.33 0.57 14.38
C ALA A 410 -1.34 1.73 14.40
N LYS A 411 -2.60 1.42 14.75
CA LYS A 411 -3.74 2.36 14.67
C LYS A 411 -3.44 3.68 15.37
N GLY A 412 -3.68 4.78 14.66
CA GLY A 412 -3.47 6.14 15.15
C GLY A 412 -2.00 6.55 15.32
N LYS A 413 -1.03 5.69 14.94
CA LYS A 413 0.39 5.98 15.15
C LYS A 413 1.23 5.98 13.88
N ARG A 414 1.22 4.87 13.14
CA ARG A 414 2.13 4.70 12.00
C ARG A 414 1.77 3.52 11.12
N ILE A 415 2.18 3.62 9.87
CA ILE A 415 2.29 2.50 8.94
C ILE A 415 3.75 2.11 8.87
N MET A 416 4.03 0.82 8.84
CA MET A 416 5.35 0.24 8.66
C MET A 416 5.31 -0.73 7.48
N THR A 417 6.29 -0.62 6.58
CA THR A 417 6.52 -1.65 5.57
C THR A 417 7.99 -2.01 5.54
N TYR A 418 8.29 -3.29 5.42
CA TYR A 418 9.67 -3.75 5.29
C TYR A 418 9.77 -4.96 4.38
N ARG A 419 10.92 -5.04 3.70
CA ARG A 419 11.29 -6.19 2.88
C ARG A 419 11.92 -7.25 3.77
N LYS A 420 11.41 -8.49 3.67
CA LYS A 420 11.83 -9.62 4.50
C LYS A 420 13.26 -10.09 4.25
N ARG A 421 13.73 -10.08 2.99
CA ARG A 421 14.95 -10.79 2.57
C ARG A 421 16.22 -9.94 2.67
N LEU A 422 17.27 -10.55 3.28
CA LEU A 422 18.66 -10.07 3.23
C LEU A 422 19.25 -10.25 1.81
N PRO A 423 20.30 -9.48 1.40
CA PRO A 423 21.15 -8.68 2.29
C PRO A 423 20.69 -7.24 2.53
N LYS A 424 19.60 -6.82 1.88
CA LYS A 424 19.14 -5.42 1.93
C LYS A 424 17.81 -5.34 2.68
N LEU A 425 17.87 -5.54 4.01
CA LEU A 425 16.73 -5.27 4.88
C LEU A 425 16.40 -3.77 4.80
N ARG A 426 15.17 -3.46 4.38
CA ARG A 426 14.67 -2.09 4.27
C ARG A 426 13.36 -1.99 4.99
N MET A 427 13.29 -1.02 5.86
CA MET A 427 12.08 -0.67 6.58
C MET A 427 11.77 0.80 6.37
N PHE A 428 10.51 1.12 6.21
CA PHE A 428 9.98 2.47 6.08
C PHE A 428 8.81 2.65 7.03
N CYS A 429 8.78 3.79 7.69
CA CYS A 429 7.70 4.21 8.54
C CYS A 429 7.02 5.44 7.95
N PHE A 430 5.68 5.44 7.95
CA PHE A 430 4.84 6.54 7.45
C PHE A 430 3.93 7.02 8.57
N GLN A 431 3.78 8.34 8.68
CA GLN A 431 2.96 8.99 9.71
C GLN A 431 2.07 10.10 9.11
N GLU A 432 1.90 10.12 7.79
CA GLU A 432 0.97 11.05 7.15
C GLU A 432 -0.47 10.66 7.48
N GLN A 433 -1.25 11.61 8.02
CA GLN A 433 -2.52 11.31 8.68
C GLN A 433 -3.59 10.79 7.71
N ASN A 434 -3.71 11.38 6.52
CA ASN A 434 -4.71 10.92 5.55
C ASN A 434 -4.41 9.51 5.03
N LEU A 435 -3.13 9.17 4.87
CA LEU A 435 -2.68 7.83 4.51
C LEU A 435 -3.05 6.83 5.61
N MET A 436 -2.79 7.16 6.87
CA MET A 436 -3.14 6.30 8.00
C MET A 436 -4.65 6.10 8.10
N ASP A 437 -5.44 7.17 8.06
CA ASP A 437 -6.90 7.12 8.14
C ASP A 437 -7.50 6.25 7.01
N ALA A 438 -6.93 6.31 5.79
CA ALA A 438 -7.39 5.52 4.66
C ALA A 438 -7.12 4.01 4.84
N PHE A 439 -5.93 3.65 5.31
CA PHE A 439 -5.61 2.25 5.57
C PHE A 439 -6.35 1.70 6.79
N GLU A 440 -6.58 2.51 7.83
CA GLU A 440 -7.42 2.12 8.96
C GLU A 440 -8.84 1.77 8.51
N ASP A 441 -9.51 2.67 7.76
CA ASP A 441 -10.84 2.42 7.21
C ASP A 441 -10.86 1.18 6.29
N PHE A 442 -9.83 1.00 5.47
CA PHE A 442 -9.72 -0.17 4.61
C PHE A 442 -9.65 -1.46 5.43
N PHE A 443 -8.73 -1.56 6.40
CA PHE A 443 -8.57 -2.76 7.22
C PHE A 443 -9.78 -3.05 8.10
N GLU A 444 -10.42 -2.02 8.65
CA GLU A 444 -11.67 -2.18 9.40
C GLU A 444 -12.81 -2.73 8.53
N SER A 445 -12.80 -2.44 7.22
CA SER A 445 -13.83 -2.92 6.29
C SER A 445 -13.58 -4.33 5.75
N LEU A 446 -12.35 -4.85 5.81
CA LEU A 446 -11.99 -6.13 5.20
C LEU A 446 -12.78 -7.33 5.77
N PRO A 447 -13.01 -7.47 7.09
CA PRO A 447 -13.71 -8.63 7.65
C PRO A 447 -15.11 -8.88 7.07
N GLU A 448 -15.80 -7.80 6.65
CA GLU A 448 -17.14 -7.86 6.07
C GLU A 448 -17.12 -7.84 4.53
N SER A 449 -15.93 -7.78 3.94
CA SER A 449 -15.78 -7.70 2.49
C SER A 449 -15.74 -9.08 1.83
N SER A 450 -15.98 -9.10 0.52
CA SER A 450 -15.78 -10.31 -0.29
C SER A 450 -14.31 -10.67 -0.53
N TYR A 451 -13.35 -9.88 -0.04
CA TYR A 451 -11.91 -10.15 -0.16
C TYR A 451 -11.41 -11.16 0.86
N VAL A 452 -12.20 -11.45 1.88
CA VAL A 452 -11.87 -12.39 2.96
C VAL A 452 -12.64 -13.69 2.78
N LEU A 453 -11.96 -14.82 2.95
CA LEU A 453 -12.57 -16.14 2.94
C LEU A 453 -13.38 -16.40 4.23
N PRO A 454 -14.41 -17.24 4.17
CA PRO A 454 -15.21 -17.57 5.35
C PRO A 454 -14.39 -18.28 6.42
N ARG A 455 -14.81 -18.19 7.68
CA ARG A 455 -14.13 -18.77 8.85
C ARG A 455 -13.87 -20.28 8.69
N SER A 456 -14.77 -21.02 8.03
CA SER A 456 -14.59 -22.45 7.74
C SER A 456 -13.35 -22.77 6.91
N GLU A 457 -12.96 -21.86 5.99
CA GLU A 457 -11.74 -22.00 5.20
C GLU A 457 -10.49 -21.78 6.04
N VAL A 458 -10.51 -20.81 6.96
CA VAL A 458 -9.41 -20.61 7.93
C VAL A 458 -9.17 -21.88 8.74
N GLU A 459 -10.23 -22.49 9.25
CA GLU A 459 -10.14 -23.74 10.01
C GLU A 459 -9.66 -24.91 9.16
N ARG A 460 -10.12 -25.03 7.91
CA ARG A 460 -9.65 -26.06 6.97
C ARG A 460 -8.14 -25.94 6.75
N VAL A 461 -7.65 -24.75 6.46
CA VAL A 461 -6.24 -24.49 6.19
C VAL A 461 -5.36 -24.75 7.42
N LEU A 462 -5.78 -24.30 8.61
CA LEU A 462 -5.06 -24.58 9.85
C LEU A 462 -4.95 -26.08 10.14
N ARG A 463 -6.05 -26.85 9.94
CA ARG A 463 -6.01 -28.33 10.07
C ARG A 463 -5.07 -28.98 9.05
N GLN A 464 -5.01 -28.45 7.84
CA GLN A 464 -4.09 -28.93 6.81
C GLN A 464 -2.62 -28.61 7.17
N ALA A 465 -2.34 -27.42 7.70
CA ALA A 465 -1.01 -27.02 8.15
C ALA A 465 -0.53 -27.88 9.34
N ILE A 466 -1.41 -28.18 10.31
CA ILE A 466 -1.10 -29.10 11.43
C ILE A 466 -0.74 -30.48 10.90
N ARG A 467 -1.55 -31.04 9.99
CA ARG A 467 -1.25 -32.35 9.36
C ARG A 467 0.09 -32.35 8.62
N CYS A 468 0.43 -31.26 7.93
CA CYS A 468 1.73 -31.13 7.27
C CYS A 468 2.89 -31.26 8.28
N CYS A 469 2.79 -30.66 9.46
CA CYS A 469 3.78 -30.85 10.53
C CYS A 469 3.85 -32.31 11.01
N GLU A 470 2.70 -32.97 11.22
CA GLU A 470 2.64 -34.37 11.68
C GLU A 470 3.25 -35.35 10.67
N GLU A 471 3.00 -35.14 9.38
CA GLU A 471 3.59 -35.94 8.31
C GLU A 471 5.11 -35.79 8.25
N GLN A 472 5.65 -34.58 8.43
CA GLN A 472 7.08 -34.32 8.48
C GLN A 472 7.73 -34.99 9.69
N MET A 473 7.12 -34.91 10.89
CA MET A 473 7.62 -35.62 12.08
C MET A 473 7.70 -37.11 11.88
N THR A 474 6.66 -37.70 11.26
CA THR A 474 6.63 -39.15 11.00
C THR A 474 7.72 -39.57 10.02
N PHE A 475 7.98 -38.76 8.99
CA PHE A 475 9.03 -38.98 8.00
C PHE A 475 10.42 -38.91 8.64
N ASP A 476 10.68 -37.90 9.49
CA ASP A 476 11.96 -37.73 10.17
C ASP A 476 12.25 -38.88 11.14
N LEU A 477 11.25 -39.34 11.87
CA LEU A 477 11.38 -40.53 12.74
C LEU A 477 11.68 -41.80 11.96
N SER A 478 11.07 -42.00 10.79
CA SER A 478 11.35 -43.19 9.95
C SER A 478 12.75 -43.21 9.38
N ASN A 479 13.33 -42.02 9.07
CA ASN A 479 14.70 -41.89 8.56
C ASN A 479 15.79 -42.03 9.66
N GLN A 480 15.42 -41.84 10.94
CA GLN A 480 16.35 -42.03 12.06
C GLN A 480 16.46 -43.51 12.52
N ILE A 481 15.49 -44.34 12.15
CA ILE A 481 15.42 -45.77 12.54
C ILE A 481 15.93 -46.70 11.44
N GLY A 482 16.11 -46.22 10.22
CA GLY A 482 16.67 -46.98 9.09
C GLY A 482 18.13 -46.67 8.88
#